data_d2e951c2584dff99f80267950928bf08
#
_entry.id   d2e951c2584dff99f80267950928bf08
#
_cell.length_a   1.000
_cell.length_b   1.000
_cell.length_c   1.000
_cell.angle_alpha   90.00
_cell.angle_beta   90.00
_cell.angle_gamma   90.00
#
_symmetry.space_group_name_H-M   'P 1'
#
loop_
_entity.id
_entity.type
_entity.pdbx_description
1 polymer ?
#
loop_
_entity_poly.entity_id
_entity_poly.type
_entity_poly.pdbx_seq_one_letter_code
_entity_poly.pdbx_strand_id
1 'polypeptide(L)'
;MVTFIGWIFVILSYSVMLFYDYTFTKIIPSWTFLFAAVSLFIYSTLDAIDGKQARRTTSSSPLGQLFDHGCDSFSMSFFVLAACQAVRLEPHGIFFVFMAAQVTWWSSNWLEYQTGVLKTNVGGFGVTETELICIVIHLLTGLFGQEMWDISLGGL
;
A
#
# COMPACT_ATOMS: atom_id res chain seq x y z
N MET A 1 1.44 19.05 -0.34
CA MET A 1 1.15 19.01 -1.80
C MET A 1 1.90 17.88 -2.50
N VAL A 2 3.10 17.54 -2.07
CA VAL A 2 3.91 16.46 -2.66
C VAL A 2 3.25 15.10 -2.41
N THR A 3 2.83 14.80 -1.18
CA THR A 3 2.05 13.60 -0.78
C THR A 3 0.81 13.42 -1.66
N PHE A 4 0.06 14.50 -1.91
CA PHE A 4 -1.16 14.44 -2.71
C PHE A 4 -0.92 13.99 -4.17
N ILE A 5 0.22 14.39 -4.76
CA ILE A 5 0.59 13.93 -6.10
C ILE A 5 0.83 12.42 -6.09
N GLY A 6 1.60 11.92 -5.12
CA GLY A 6 1.83 10.49 -4.96
C GLY A 6 0.52 9.71 -4.75
N TRP A 7 -0.37 10.25 -3.92
CA TRP A 7 -1.67 9.67 -3.64
C TRP A 7 -2.56 9.52 -4.90
N ILE A 8 -2.54 10.50 -5.80
CA ILE A 8 -3.25 10.40 -7.09
C ILE A 8 -2.75 9.19 -7.91
N PHE A 9 -1.44 8.94 -7.94
CA PHE A 9 -0.89 7.78 -8.66
C PHE A 9 -1.41 6.45 -8.09
N VAL A 10 -1.49 6.32 -6.76
CA VAL A 10 -2.02 5.12 -6.09
C VAL A 10 -3.50 4.93 -6.44
N ILE A 11 -4.31 5.99 -6.36
CA ILE A 11 -5.74 5.91 -6.72
C ILE A 11 -5.92 5.53 -8.19
N LEU A 12 -5.18 6.16 -9.08
CA LEU A 12 -5.30 5.88 -10.52
C LEU A 12 -4.93 4.44 -10.83
N SER A 13 -3.82 3.93 -10.28
CA SER A 13 -3.40 2.55 -10.52
C SER A 13 -4.42 1.53 -9.99
N TYR A 14 -4.93 1.75 -8.79
CA TYR A 14 -5.95 0.88 -8.22
C TYR A 14 -7.29 0.96 -8.97
N SER A 15 -7.69 2.16 -9.41
CA SER A 15 -8.90 2.34 -10.23
C SER A 15 -8.81 1.60 -11.56
N VAL A 16 -7.63 1.59 -12.18
CA VAL A 16 -7.39 0.81 -13.40
C VAL A 16 -7.52 -0.70 -13.13
N MET A 17 -6.98 -1.20 -12.03
CA MET A 17 -7.13 -2.61 -11.65
C MET A 17 -8.61 -2.97 -11.42
N LEU A 18 -9.36 -2.14 -10.69
CA LEU A 18 -10.80 -2.33 -10.47
C LEU A 18 -11.62 -2.27 -11.76
N PHE A 19 -11.21 -1.47 -12.75
CA PHE A 19 -11.88 -1.42 -14.05
C PHE A 19 -11.80 -2.78 -14.78
N TYR A 20 -10.68 -3.50 -14.65
CA TYR A 20 -10.53 -4.82 -15.24
C TYR A 20 -11.23 -5.92 -14.42
N ASP A 21 -11.12 -5.86 -13.09
CA ASP A 21 -11.79 -6.81 -12.20
C ASP A 21 -12.03 -6.23 -10.80
N TYR A 22 -13.28 -5.86 -10.54
CA TYR A 22 -13.72 -5.43 -9.21
C TYR A 22 -14.10 -6.60 -8.28
N THR A 23 -14.14 -7.83 -8.80
CA THR A 23 -14.54 -9.03 -8.05
C THR A 23 -13.37 -9.80 -7.46
N PHE A 24 -12.15 -9.48 -7.86
CA PHE A 24 -10.91 -10.17 -7.45
C PHE A 24 -10.85 -11.65 -7.86
N THR A 25 -11.59 -12.02 -8.90
CA THR A 25 -11.70 -13.40 -9.36
C THR A 25 -11.05 -13.66 -10.71
N LYS A 26 -10.80 -12.61 -11.49
CA LYS A 26 -10.30 -12.70 -12.86
C LYS A 26 -8.81 -12.40 -12.93
N ILE A 27 -8.16 -13.00 -13.93
CA ILE A 27 -6.81 -12.60 -14.33
C ILE A 27 -6.91 -11.27 -15.08
N ILE A 28 -6.14 -10.29 -14.63
CA ILE A 28 -6.08 -8.96 -15.25
C ILE A 28 -4.76 -8.77 -15.99
N PRO A 29 -4.67 -7.81 -16.94
CA PRO A 29 -3.46 -7.59 -17.71
C PRO A 29 -2.25 -7.28 -16.83
N SER A 30 -1.13 -7.95 -17.08
CA SER A 30 0.09 -7.85 -16.25
C SER A 30 0.66 -6.44 -16.14
N TRP A 31 0.47 -5.58 -17.18
CA TRP A 31 0.93 -4.20 -17.15
C TRP A 31 0.27 -3.36 -16.04
N THR A 32 -0.93 -3.73 -15.58
CA THR A 32 -1.63 -3.03 -14.49
C THR A 32 -0.85 -3.15 -13.17
N PHE A 33 -0.21 -4.30 -12.94
CA PHE A 33 0.66 -4.52 -11.78
C PHE A 33 1.97 -3.74 -11.90
N LEU A 34 2.57 -3.65 -13.09
CA LEU A 34 3.74 -2.78 -13.29
C LEU A 34 3.40 -1.32 -13.02
N PHE A 35 2.23 -0.87 -13.46
CA PHE A 35 1.75 0.47 -13.17
C PHE A 35 1.52 0.67 -11.67
N ALA A 36 0.96 -0.32 -10.96
CA ALA A 36 0.78 -0.27 -9.50
C ALA A 36 2.14 -0.23 -8.77
N ALA A 37 3.13 -1.02 -9.19
CA ALA A 37 4.47 -1.00 -8.62
C ALA A 37 5.13 0.38 -8.74
N VAL A 38 5.09 0.97 -9.95
CA VAL A 38 5.66 2.30 -10.20
C VAL A 38 4.91 3.37 -9.40
N SER A 39 3.58 3.29 -9.35
CA SER A 39 2.74 4.23 -8.61
C SER A 39 3.03 4.19 -7.10
N LEU A 40 3.15 3.00 -6.53
CA LEU A 40 3.50 2.83 -5.12
C LEU A 40 4.92 3.32 -4.84
N PHE A 41 5.89 3.03 -5.71
CA PHE A 41 7.26 3.54 -5.57
C PHE A 41 7.32 5.07 -5.60
N ILE A 42 6.56 5.71 -6.51
CA ILE A 42 6.45 7.17 -6.56
C ILE A 42 5.84 7.69 -5.26
N TYR A 43 4.74 7.09 -4.81
CA TYR A 43 4.08 7.47 -3.56
C TYR A 43 5.03 7.41 -2.37
N SER A 44 5.64 6.24 -2.10
CA SER A 44 6.58 6.05 -0.98
C SER A 44 7.76 7.03 -1.04
N THR A 45 8.26 7.34 -2.24
CA THR A 45 9.36 8.30 -2.41
C THR A 45 8.93 9.72 -2.07
N LEU A 46 7.76 10.15 -2.57
CA LEU A 46 7.24 11.49 -2.33
C LEU A 46 6.85 11.69 -0.86
N ASP A 47 6.27 10.68 -0.24
CA ASP A 47 5.95 10.64 1.18
C ASP A 47 7.20 10.76 2.05
N ALA A 48 8.24 9.98 1.77
CA ALA A 48 9.52 10.08 2.49
C ALA A 48 10.22 11.45 2.34
N ILE A 49 9.92 12.19 1.28
CA ILE A 49 10.50 13.51 1.01
C ILE A 49 9.73 14.62 1.74
N ASP A 50 8.40 14.55 1.78
CA ASP A 50 7.59 15.69 2.23
C ASP A 50 7.73 15.97 3.72
N GLY A 51 7.77 14.95 4.58
CA GLY A 51 8.06 15.12 5.99
C GLY A 51 9.45 15.71 6.26
N LYS A 52 10.46 15.33 5.45
CA LYS A 52 11.80 15.94 5.51
C LYS A 52 11.77 17.39 5.05
N GLN A 53 11.04 17.69 3.98
CA GLN A 53 10.88 19.03 3.44
C GLN A 53 10.14 19.94 4.43
N ALA A 54 9.04 19.48 5.02
CA ALA A 54 8.27 20.25 6.00
C ALA A 54 9.13 20.65 7.22
N ARG A 55 9.94 19.75 7.74
CA ARG A 55 10.89 20.04 8.82
C ARG A 55 11.97 21.03 8.39
N ARG A 56 12.51 20.90 7.18
CA ARG A 56 13.59 21.76 6.66
C ARG A 56 13.10 23.20 6.37
N THR A 57 11.85 23.35 5.95
CA THR A 57 11.26 24.66 5.63
C THR A 57 10.49 25.29 6.79
N THR A 58 10.50 24.66 7.99
CA THR A 58 9.73 25.09 9.16
C THR A 58 8.24 25.25 8.88
N SER A 59 7.71 24.51 7.90
CA SER A 59 6.29 24.53 7.50
C SER A 59 5.48 23.41 8.12
N SER A 60 6.05 22.66 9.07
CA SER A 60 5.31 21.62 9.81
C SER A 60 4.12 22.20 10.54
N SER A 61 2.95 21.59 10.39
CA SER A 61 1.73 21.99 11.09
C SER A 61 0.92 20.75 11.51
N PRO A 62 0.11 20.83 12.58
CA PRO A 62 -0.76 19.72 12.98
C PRO A 62 -1.76 19.33 11.87
N LEU A 63 -2.23 20.30 11.10
CA LEU A 63 -3.12 20.06 9.96
C LEU A 63 -2.39 19.31 8.84
N GLY A 64 -1.13 19.65 8.57
CA GLY A 64 -0.29 18.95 7.59
C GLY A 64 -0.08 17.51 7.98
N GLN A 65 0.23 17.23 9.25
CA GLN A 65 0.38 15.88 9.78
C GLN A 65 -0.92 15.07 9.68
N LEU A 66 -2.06 15.67 10.05
CA LEU A 66 -3.37 15.01 9.93
C LEU A 66 -3.70 14.67 8.48
N PHE A 67 -3.38 15.55 7.55
CA PHE A 67 -3.59 15.31 6.11
C PHE A 67 -2.71 14.17 5.60
N ASP A 68 -1.45 14.15 6.00
CA ASP A 68 -0.47 13.12 5.65
C ASP A 68 -0.91 11.73 6.12
N HIS A 69 -1.17 11.58 7.43
CA HIS A 69 -1.70 10.33 8.00
C HIS A 69 -3.05 9.90 7.38
N GLY A 70 -3.88 10.87 6.96
CA GLY A 70 -5.11 10.60 6.24
C GLY A 70 -4.83 10.00 4.86
N CYS A 71 -3.92 10.58 4.08
CA CYS A 71 -3.48 10.04 2.79
C CYS A 71 -2.88 8.64 2.93
N ASP A 72 -2.04 8.42 3.96
CA ASP A 72 -1.44 7.12 4.26
C ASP A 72 -2.47 6.04 4.53
N SER A 73 -3.49 6.36 5.33
CA SER A 73 -4.57 5.42 5.66
C SER A 73 -5.31 4.94 4.41
N PHE A 74 -5.58 5.85 3.46
CA PHE A 74 -6.20 5.50 2.19
C PHE A 74 -5.25 4.74 1.28
N SER A 75 -4.01 5.20 1.14
CA SER A 75 -3.01 4.55 0.28
C SER A 75 -2.74 3.13 0.74
N MET A 76 -2.58 2.90 2.04
CA MET A 76 -2.40 1.57 2.61
C MET A 76 -3.56 0.64 2.23
N SER A 77 -4.79 1.12 2.30
CA SER A 77 -5.97 0.34 1.88
C SER A 77 -5.86 -0.10 0.43
N PHE A 78 -5.51 0.80 -0.46
CA PHE A 78 -5.42 0.51 -1.90
C PHE A 78 -4.27 -0.43 -2.25
N PHE A 79 -3.06 -0.20 -1.74
CA PHE A 79 -1.94 -1.05 -2.10
C PHE A 79 -2.01 -2.44 -1.46
N VAL A 80 -2.61 -2.58 -0.27
CA VAL A 80 -2.87 -3.90 0.34
C VAL A 80 -3.87 -4.69 -0.49
N LEU A 81 -4.99 -4.06 -0.90
CA LEU A 81 -5.98 -4.72 -1.76
C LEU A 81 -5.41 -5.08 -3.14
N ALA A 82 -4.61 -4.18 -3.73
CA ALA A 82 -3.92 -4.45 -4.99
C ALA A 82 -2.94 -5.63 -4.87
N ALA A 83 -2.20 -5.73 -3.75
CA ALA A 83 -1.29 -6.85 -3.50
C ALA A 83 -2.06 -8.16 -3.30
N CYS A 84 -3.20 -8.15 -2.60
CA CYS A 84 -4.08 -9.31 -2.48
C CYS A 84 -4.60 -9.77 -3.85
N GLN A 85 -4.97 -8.83 -4.73
CA GLN A 85 -5.40 -9.13 -6.09
C GLN A 85 -4.24 -9.69 -6.93
N ALA A 86 -3.03 -9.15 -6.76
CA ALA A 86 -1.84 -9.62 -7.47
C ALA A 86 -1.56 -11.11 -7.19
N VAL A 87 -1.64 -11.52 -5.92
CA VAL A 87 -1.39 -12.91 -5.50
C VAL A 87 -2.63 -13.81 -5.59
N ARG A 88 -3.74 -13.32 -6.14
CA ARG A 88 -5.01 -14.05 -6.31
C ARG A 88 -5.53 -14.64 -5.00
N LEU A 89 -5.47 -13.84 -3.94
CA LEU A 89 -5.91 -14.30 -2.63
C LEU A 89 -7.44 -14.52 -2.64
N GLU A 90 -7.89 -15.60 -2.02
CA GLU A 90 -9.32 -15.89 -1.82
C GLU A 90 -10.03 -14.76 -1.03
N PRO A 91 -11.33 -14.48 -1.27
CA PRO A 91 -12.06 -13.38 -0.64
C PRO A 91 -11.96 -13.35 0.89
N HIS A 92 -12.00 -14.50 1.54
CA HIS A 92 -11.81 -14.58 2.99
C HIS A 92 -10.40 -14.18 3.41
N GLY A 93 -9.38 -14.59 2.65
CA GLY A 93 -8.00 -14.19 2.89
C GLY A 93 -7.81 -12.68 2.70
N ILE A 94 -8.41 -12.11 1.65
CA ILE A 94 -8.41 -10.65 1.42
C ILE A 94 -8.97 -9.92 2.62
N PHE A 95 -10.14 -10.36 3.13
CA PHE A 95 -10.77 -9.74 4.29
C PHE A 95 -9.83 -9.77 5.52
N PHE A 96 -9.23 -10.92 5.83
CA PHE A 96 -8.34 -11.04 7.00
C PHE A 96 -7.06 -10.20 6.84
N VAL A 97 -6.41 -10.22 5.68
CA VAL A 97 -5.20 -9.42 5.42
C VAL A 97 -5.51 -7.93 5.50
N PHE A 98 -6.60 -7.50 4.87
CA PHE A 98 -7.04 -6.12 4.91
C PHE A 98 -7.35 -5.66 6.34
N MET A 99 -8.14 -6.43 7.09
CA MET A 99 -8.47 -6.10 8.48
C MET A 99 -7.24 -6.06 9.38
N ALA A 100 -6.30 -7.00 9.21
CA ALA A 100 -5.05 -7.00 9.98
C ALA A 100 -4.23 -5.73 9.71
N ALA A 101 -4.11 -5.33 8.45
CA ALA A 101 -3.42 -4.10 8.06
C ALA A 101 -4.10 -2.86 8.69
N GLN A 102 -5.44 -2.75 8.60
CA GLN A 102 -6.19 -1.63 9.17
C GLN A 102 -6.05 -1.55 10.70
N VAL A 103 -6.17 -2.68 11.40
CA VAL A 103 -6.01 -2.72 12.87
C VAL A 103 -4.60 -2.32 13.27
N THR A 104 -3.58 -2.79 12.55
CA THR A 104 -2.18 -2.42 12.82
C THR A 104 -1.96 -0.93 12.63
N TRP A 105 -2.44 -0.35 11.53
CA TRP A 105 -2.35 1.09 11.25
C TRP A 105 -3.09 1.92 12.30
N TRP A 106 -4.33 1.55 12.61
CA TRP A 106 -5.12 2.20 13.65
C TRP A 106 -4.42 2.17 15.01
N SER A 107 -3.87 1.01 15.39
CA SER A 107 -3.16 0.85 16.67
C SER A 107 -1.92 1.73 16.75
N SER A 108 -1.17 1.90 15.65
CA SER A 108 0.00 2.76 15.58
C SER A 108 -0.37 4.24 15.78
N ASN A 109 -1.44 4.70 15.13
CA ASN A 109 -1.95 6.07 15.29
C ASN A 109 -2.52 6.30 16.70
N TRP A 110 -3.22 5.30 17.25
CA TRP A 110 -3.71 5.36 18.63
C TRP A 110 -2.57 5.47 19.64
N LEU A 111 -1.50 4.69 19.44
CA LEU A 111 -0.31 4.75 20.28
C LEU A 111 0.41 6.10 20.17
N GLU A 112 0.49 6.68 18.98
CA GLU A 112 1.02 8.03 18.78
C GLU A 112 0.21 9.07 19.55
N TYR A 113 -1.10 8.99 19.48
CA TYR A 113 -1.98 9.89 20.24
C TYR A 113 -1.72 9.84 21.75
N GLN A 114 -1.46 8.65 22.31
CA GLN A 114 -1.20 8.46 23.73
C GLN A 114 0.22 8.82 24.17
N THR A 115 1.21 8.58 23.31
CA THR A 115 2.64 8.67 23.68
C THR A 115 3.38 9.84 23.04
N GLY A 116 2.78 10.47 22.03
CA GLY A 116 3.42 11.50 21.20
C GLY A 116 4.49 10.94 20.25
N VAL A 117 4.59 9.60 20.11
CA VAL A 117 5.60 8.95 19.28
C VAL A 117 4.93 7.96 18.34
N LEU A 118 5.01 8.21 17.03
CA LEU A 118 4.54 7.27 16.01
C LEU A 118 5.50 6.07 15.95
N LYS A 119 4.99 4.89 16.29
CA LYS A 119 5.70 3.61 16.17
C LYS A 119 5.01 2.77 15.10
N THR A 120 5.58 2.76 13.91
CA THR A 120 5.06 2.00 12.75
C THR A 120 5.80 0.69 12.51
N ASN A 121 6.73 0.34 13.38
CA ASN A 121 7.56 -0.86 13.25
C ASN A 121 7.51 -1.75 14.51
N VAL A 122 7.46 -3.05 14.28
CA VAL A 122 7.54 -4.08 15.30
C VAL A 122 8.71 -5.00 14.96
N GLY A 123 9.71 -5.08 15.87
CA GLY A 123 10.84 -5.97 15.68
C GLY A 123 11.68 -5.69 14.43
N GLY A 124 11.74 -4.46 13.94
CA GLY A 124 12.48 -4.08 12.74
C GLY A 124 11.68 -4.22 11.43
N PHE A 125 10.41 -4.62 11.50
CA PHE A 125 9.51 -4.69 10.37
C PHE A 125 8.46 -3.58 10.48
N GLY A 126 8.32 -2.74 9.48
CA GLY A 126 7.45 -1.57 9.50
C GLY A 126 6.76 -1.28 8.17
N VAL A 127 6.23 -0.07 8.05
CA VAL A 127 5.48 0.38 6.87
C VAL A 127 6.35 0.33 5.61
N THR A 128 7.58 0.82 5.69
CA THR A 128 8.51 0.85 4.53
C THR A 128 8.81 -0.57 4.01
N GLU A 129 9.04 -1.54 4.90
CA GLU A 129 9.26 -2.93 4.51
C GLU A 129 8.02 -3.52 3.86
N THR A 130 6.83 -3.19 4.39
CA THR A 130 5.55 -3.63 3.81
C THR A 130 5.35 -3.05 2.41
N GLU A 131 5.62 -1.76 2.22
CA GLU A 131 5.55 -1.10 0.90
C GLU A 131 6.50 -1.73 -0.10
N LEU A 132 7.76 -2.00 0.31
CA LEU A 132 8.74 -2.66 -0.54
C LEU A 132 8.30 -4.07 -0.94
N ILE A 133 7.73 -4.84 -0.01
CA ILE A 133 7.17 -6.16 -0.32
C ILE A 133 6.03 -6.04 -1.32
N CYS A 134 5.11 -5.09 -1.15
CA CYS A 134 4.04 -4.86 -2.11
C CYS A 134 4.57 -4.47 -3.49
N ILE A 135 5.59 -3.60 -3.57
CA ILE A 135 6.25 -3.24 -4.82
C ILE A 135 6.84 -4.49 -5.49
N VAL A 136 7.55 -5.34 -4.73
CA VAL A 136 8.15 -6.57 -5.26
C VAL A 136 7.06 -7.54 -5.76
N ILE A 137 5.98 -7.73 -5.01
CA ILE A 137 4.83 -8.55 -5.42
C ILE A 137 4.27 -8.04 -6.75
N HIS A 138 4.01 -6.74 -6.87
CA HIS A 138 3.49 -6.13 -8.08
C HIS A 138 4.46 -6.26 -9.27
N LEU A 139 5.77 -6.07 -9.05
CA LEU A 139 6.79 -6.25 -10.09
C LEU A 139 6.84 -7.71 -10.57
N LEU A 140 6.89 -8.67 -9.65
CA LEU A 140 6.91 -10.08 -10.00
C LEU A 140 5.63 -10.48 -10.77
N THR A 141 4.46 -10.07 -10.28
CA THR A 141 3.19 -10.33 -10.96
C THR A 141 3.12 -9.67 -12.34
N GLY A 142 3.65 -8.45 -12.46
CA GLY A 142 3.71 -7.74 -13.73
C GLY A 142 4.66 -8.36 -14.75
N LEU A 143 5.75 -8.99 -14.31
CA LEU A 143 6.74 -9.63 -15.18
C LEU A 143 6.36 -11.08 -15.55
N PHE A 144 5.82 -11.82 -14.61
CA PHE A 144 5.58 -13.27 -14.77
C PHE A 144 4.09 -13.64 -14.87
N GLY A 145 3.18 -12.68 -14.65
CA GLY A 145 1.74 -12.90 -14.63
C GLY A 145 1.22 -13.40 -13.28
N GLN A 146 -0.09 -13.31 -13.08
CA GLN A 146 -0.75 -13.75 -11.84
C GLN A 146 -0.68 -15.28 -11.65
N GLU A 147 -0.53 -16.04 -12.74
CA GLU A 147 -0.48 -17.51 -12.69
C GLU A 147 0.75 -18.04 -11.92
N MET A 148 1.79 -17.23 -11.76
CA MET A 148 2.95 -17.60 -10.96
C MET A 148 2.61 -17.91 -9.49
N TRP A 149 1.51 -17.35 -9.00
CA TRP A 149 1.05 -17.53 -7.63
C TRP A 149 0.13 -18.75 -7.46
N ASP A 150 -0.28 -19.39 -8.56
CA ASP A 150 -1.03 -20.63 -8.52
C ASP A 150 -0.09 -21.79 -8.14
N ILE A 151 0.44 -21.74 -6.91
CA ILE A 151 1.25 -22.81 -6.36
C ILE A 151 0.28 -23.96 -6.05
N SER A 152 0.12 -24.86 -7.02
CA SER A 152 -0.46 -26.17 -6.77
C SER A 152 0.44 -26.88 -5.76
N LEU A 153 0.11 -26.80 -4.48
CA LEU A 153 0.63 -27.70 -3.46
C LEU A 153 0.13 -29.08 -3.88
N GLY A 154 0.99 -29.78 -4.63
CA GLY A 154 0.66 -31.03 -5.28
C GLY A 154 -0.13 -31.97 -4.38
N GLY A 155 -1.35 -32.29 -4.82
CA GLY A 155 -2.12 -33.45 -4.45
C GLY A 155 -2.23 -33.75 -2.95
N LEU A 156 -3.03 -32.99 -2.22
CA LEU A 156 -3.74 -33.46 -1.04
C LEU A 156 -5.23 -33.35 -1.29
#